data_d14eaf86e7078b433952d2cdcd226219
#
_entry.id   d14eaf86e7078b433952d2cdcd226219
#
_cell.length_a   1.000
_cell.length_b   1.000
_cell.length_c   1.000
_cell.angle_alpha   90.00
_cell.angle_beta   90.00
_cell.angle_gamma   90.00
#
_symmetry.space_group_name_H-M   'P 1'
#
loop_
_entity.id
_entity.type
_entity.pdbx_description
1 polymer ?
#
loop_
_entity_poly.entity_id
_entity_poly.type
_entity_poly.pdbx_seq_one_letter_code
_entity_poly.pdbx_strand_id
1 'polypeptide(L)'
;MRNTPRLVVDEDLVMEPATKSVLVAMFDAYNEDTEAAQTALPWLDPKDDVRRQLRDMLYDIEAQNGTDRLHFWAIHRKGGYDFVGLIGLGDELQSPHSDFNLGYWVRRHFRRQHIASRCVDAIFSWLSERDETTTVEIAVHPHNTAGLATASAICERWNGERLDEFIGIEFNERTVPHHLHLVDLRPEA
;
A
#
# COMPACT_ATOMS: atom_id res chain seq x y z
N MET A 1 -6.08 18.91 7.69
CA MET A 1 -6.41 17.48 7.95
C MET A 1 -7.29 16.98 6.85
N ARG A 2 -6.89 15.90 6.16
CA ARG A 2 -7.67 15.29 5.09
C ARG A 2 -8.15 13.90 5.51
N ASN A 3 -9.42 13.60 5.24
CA ASN A 3 -9.93 12.24 5.37
C ASN A 3 -9.46 11.40 4.18
N THR A 4 -9.36 10.09 4.37
CA THR A 4 -9.17 9.15 3.26
C THR A 4 -10.40 9.18 2.37
N PRO A 5 -10.29 9.66 1.10
CA PRO A 5 -11.44 9.76 0.22
C PRO A 5 -11.77 8.41 -0.42
N ARG A 6 -12.99 8.29 -0.95
CA ARG A 6 -13.27 7.28 -1.97
C ARG A 6 -12.64 7.72 -3.28
N LEU A 7 -11.86 6.84 -3.94
CA LEU A 7 -11.21 7.11 -5.22
C LEU A 7 -11.76 6.16 -6.30
N VAL A 8 -12.18 6.73 -7.42
CA VAL A 8 -12.53 5.97 -8.62
C VAL A 8 -11.24 5.77 -9.41
N VAL A 9 -10.80 4.51 -9.53
CA VAL A 9 -9.57 4.19 -10.24
C VAL A 9 -9.79 4.28 -11.76
N ASP A 10 -10.81 3.57 -12.25
CA ASP A 10 -11.20 3.54 -13.68
C ASP A 10 -12.61 2.94 -13.84
N GLU A 11 -12.91 2.37 -15.01
CA GLU A 11 -14.23 1.78 -15.29
C GLU A 11 -14.51 0.53 -14.44
N ASP A 12 -13.46 -0.22 -14.06
CA ASP A 12 -13.57 -1.51 -13.37
C ASP A 12 -13.37 -1.42 -11.86
N LEU A 13 -12.57 -0.48 -11.38
CA LEU A 13 -12.05 -0.47 -10.01
C LEU A 13 -12.45 0.79 -9.25
N VAL A 14 -12.67 0.60 -7.97
CA VAL A 14 -12.89 1.65 -6.98
C VAL A 14 -12.12 1.32 -5.70
N MET A 15 -11.62 2.34 -5.05
CA MET A 15 -10.99 2.27 -3.73
C MET A 15 -11.89 2.96 -2.71
N GLU A 16 -12.29 2.21 -1.69
CA GLU A 16 -13.04 2.71 -0.53
C GLU A 16 -12.10 2.79 0.67
N PRO A 17 -12.24 3.78 1.58
CA PRO A 17 -11.49 3.80 2.82
C PRO A 17 -11.57 2.45 3.54
N ALA A 18 -10.41 1.88 3.89
CA ALA A 18 -10.37 0.59 4.56
C ALA A 18 -10.97 0.70 5.97
N THR A 19 -11.86 -0.24 6.29
CA THR A 19 -12.52 -0.33 7.60
C THR A 19 -12.53 -1.78 8.07
N LYS A 20 -12.91 -2.00 9.33
CA LYS A 20 -13.10 -3.35 9.88
C LYS A 20 -14.07 -4.23 9.09
N SER A 21 -14.92 -3.65 8.26
CA SER A 21 -15.88 -4.40 7.42
C SER A 21 -15.20 -5.33 6.42
N VAL A 22 -13.96 -5.05 6.02
CA VAL A 22 -13.20 -5.90 5.08
C VAL A 22 -12.41 -7.02 5.76
N LEU A 23 -12.43 -7.14 7.10
CA LEU A 23 -11.65 -8.13 7.85
C LEU A 23 -11.85 -9.56 7.36
N VAL A 24 -13.09 -9.99 7.14
CA VAL A 24 -13.39 -11.37 6.72
C VAL A 24 -12.80 -11.63 5.34
N ALA A 25 -13.08 -10.74 4.37
CA ALA A 25 -12.58 -10.88 3.01
C ALA A 25 -11.03 -10.79 2.94
N MET A 26 -10.43 -9.96 3.78
CA MET A 26 -8.98 -9.84 3.89
C MET A 26 -8.32 -11.09 4.49
N PHE A 27 -8.94 -11.69 5.52
CA PHE A 27 -8.48 -12.93 6.12
C PHE A 27 -8.65 -14.13 5.16
N ASP A 28 -9.75 -14.20 4.41
CA ASP A 28 -9.95 -15.21 3.37
C ASP A 28 -8.86 -15.08 2.28
N ALA A 29 -8.58 -13.86 1.83
CA ALA A 29 -7.55 -13.58 0.85
C ALA A 29 -6.13 -13.94 1.35
N TYR A 30 -5.85 -13.73 2.65
CA TYR A 30 -4.61 -14.17 3.29
C TYR A 30 -4.46 -15.70 3.20
N ASN A 31 -5.51 -16.45 3.50
CA ASN A 31 -5.49 -17.91 3.49
C ASN A 31 -5.37 -18.52 2.07
N GLU A 32 -5.73 -17.79 1.03
CA GLU A 32 -5.56 -18.23 -0.38
C GLU A 32 -4.09 -18.32 -0.80
N ASP A 33 -3.22 -17.47 -0.24
CA ASP A 33 -1.80 -17.41 -0.59
C ASP A 33 -1.02 -16.76 0.56
N THR A 34 -0.78 -17.53 1.60
CA THR A 34 -0.14 -17.05 2.84
C THR A 34 1.29 -16.57 2.61
N GLU A 35 2.05 -17.22 1.73
CA GLU A 35 3.44 -16.83 1.44
C GLU A 35 3.51 -15.44 0.80
N ALA A 36 2.70 -15.19 -0.23
CA ALA A 36 2.67 -13.89 -0.88
C ALA A 36 2.05 -12.81 0.03
N ALA A 37 1.07 -13.15 0.86
CA ALA A 37 0.50 -12.23 1.83
C ALA A 37 1.54 -11.81 2.88
N GLN A 38 2.34 -12.73 3.40
CA GLN A 38 3.44 -12.45 4.33
C GLN A 38 4.54 -11.61 3.69
N THR A 39 4.82 -11.82 2.39
CA THR A 39 5.77 -10.98 1.65
C THR A 39 5.27 -9.54 1.50
N ALA A 40 3.97 -9.35 1.29
CA ALA A 40 3.35 -8.03 1.13
C ALA A 40 3.06 -7.34 2.47
N LEU A 41 2.85 -8.12 3.53
CA LEU A 41 2.54 -7.68 4.89
C LEU A 41 3.57 -8.27 5.87
N PRO A 42 4.84 -7.86 5.80
CA PRO A 42 5.94 -8.51 6.53
C PRO A 42 5.87 -8.33 8.06
N TRP A 43 5.05 -7.40 8.54
CA TRP A 43 4.77 -7.17 9.96
C TRP A 43 3.86 -8.24 10.58
N LEU A 44 3.13 -9.04 9.76
CA LEU A 44 2.33 -10.15 10.28
C LEU A 44 3.23 -11.27 10.82
N ASP A 45 2.98 -11.67 12.06
CA ASP A 45 3.58 -12.89 12.62
C ASP A 45 2.67 -14.08 12.32
N PRO A 46 3.08 -15.02 11.44
CA PRO A 46 2.28 -16.18 11.08
C PRO A 46 2.14 -17.20 12.23
N LYS A 47 2.92 -17.06 13.30
CA LYS A 47 2.87 -17.92 14.49
C LYS A 47 1.85 -17.44 15.53
N ASP A 48 1.38 -16.21 15.40
CA ASP A 48 0.34 -15.64 16.25
C ASP A 48 -1.00 -15.58 15.49
N ASP A 49 -2.07 -15.18 16.17
CA ASP A 49 -3.41 -15.02 15.58
C ASP A 49 -3.42 -13.92 14.49
N VAL A 50 -3.25 -14.34 13.23
CA VAL A 50 -3.23 -13.46 12.07
C VAL A 50 -4.54 -12.68 11.94
N ARG A 51 -5.70 -13.31 12.22
CA ARG A 51 -7.00 -12.63 12.15
C ARG A 51 -7.09 -11.50 13.17
N ARG A 52 -6.55 -11.71 14.36
CA ARG A 52 -6.46 -10.66 15.39
C ARG A 52 -5.56 -9.51 14.93
N GLN A 53 -4.38 -9.81 14.39
CA GLN A 53 -3.45 -8.80 13.90
C GLN A 53 -4.08 -7.95 12.79
N LEU A 54 -4.75 -8.56 11.81
CA LEU A 54 -5.47 -7.86 10.75
C LEU A 54 -6.60 -6.98 11.30
N ARG A 55 -7.35 -7.51 12.28
CA ARG A 55 -8.40 -6.74 12.96
C ARG A 55 -7.83 -5.50 13.66
N ASP A 56 -6.77 -5.68 14.42
CA ASP A 56 -6.16 -4.61 15.22
C ASP A 56 -5.60 -3.52 14.30
N MET A 57 -4.94 -3.89 13.18
CA MET A 57 -4.53 -2.96 12.13
C MET A 57 -5.71 -2.17 11.56
N LEU A 58 -6.82 -2.83 11.22
CA LEU A 58 -7.99 -2.14 10.67
C LEU A 58 -8.64 -1.18 11.68
N TYR A 59 -8.63 -1.51 12.97
CA TYR A 59 -9.06 -0.59 14.04
C TYR A 59 -8.17 0.64 14.12
N ASP A 60 -6.85 0.47 14.03
CA ASP A 60 -5.90 1.58 14.06
C ASP A 60 -6.08 2.49 12.84
N ILE A 61 -6.28 1.92 11.65
CA ILE A 61 -6.59 2.66 10.43
C ILE A 61 -7.88 3.48 10.60
N GLU A 62 -8.97 2.88 11.09
CA GLU A 62 -10.22 3.60 11.33
C GLU A 62 -10.05 4.73 12.37
N ALA A 63 -9.32 4.47 13.45
CA ALA A 63 -9.09 5.44 14.51
C ALA A 63 -8.28 6.67 14.05
N GLN A 64 -7.40 6.48 13.06
CA GLN A 64 -6.58 7.53 12.50
C GLN A 64 -7.17 8.21 11.25
N ASN A 65 -8.34 7.79 10.80
CA ASN A 65 -9.01 8.44 9.69
C ASN A 65 -9.27 9.93 10.00
N GLY A 66 -8.88 10.82 9.09
CA GLY A 66 -8.98 12.26 9.24
C GLY A 66 -7.78 12.94 9.88
N THR A 67 -6.77 12.20 10.33
CA THR A 67 -5.53 12.78 10.87
C THR A 67 -4.54 13.22 9.78
N ASP A 68 -4.75 12.79 8.54
CA ASP A 68 -3.83 12.95 7.39
C ASP A 68 -2.48 12.22 7.56
N ARG A 69 -2.38 11.31 8.53
CA ARG A 69 -1.17 10.51 8.79
C ARG A 69 -1.17 9.17 8.08
N LEU A 70 -2.36 8.57 7.98
CA LEU A 70 -2.56 7.26 7.36
C LEU A 70 -3.73 7.33 6.38
N HIS A 71 -3.54 6.73 5.22
CA HIS A 71 -4.61 6.57 4.23
C HIS A 71 -4.57 5.16 3.69
N PHE A 72 -5.56 4.35 4.04
CA PHE A 72 -5.65 2.98 3.55
C PHE A 72 -6.98 2.74 2.85
N TRP A 73 -6.91 2.04 1.73
CA TRP A 73 -8.06 1.71 0.90
C TRP A 73 -8.18 0.20 0.70
N ALA A 74 -9.41 -0.28 0.79
CA ALA A 74 -9.79 -1.55 0.23
C ALA A 74 -10.12 -1.35 -1.26
N ILE A 75 -9.53 -2.17 -2.11
CA ILE A 75 -9.75 -2.15 -3.55
C ILE A 75 -10.92 -3.08 -3.85
N HIS A 76 -11.91 -2.60 -4.62
CA HIS A 76 -13.09 -3.36 -5.03
C HIS A 76 -13.31 -3.25 -6.54
N ARG A 77 -13.97 -4.26 -7.13
CA ARG A 77 -14.55 -4.13 -8.46
C ARG A 77 -15.82 -3.31 -8.40
N LYS A 78 -16.01 -2.42 -9.39
CA LYS A 78 -17.27 -1.69 -9.54
C LYS A 78 -18.41 -2.65 -9.83
N GLY A 79 -19.54 -2.46 -9.15
CA GLY A 79 -20.72 -3.31 -9.30
C GLY A 79 -20.66 -4.67 -8.61
N GLY A 80 -19.55 -4.98 -7.92
CA GLY A 80 -19.35 -6.16 -7.09
C GLY A 80 -18.91 -5.80 -5.68
N TYR A 81 -19.05 -6.75 -4.75
CA TYR A 81 -18.51 -6.63 -3.39
C TYR A 81 -17.16 -7.35 -3.24
N ASP A 82 -16.54 -7.74 -4.37
CA ASP A 82 -15.31 -8.49 -4.35
C ASP A 82 -14.15 -7.65 -3.83
N PHE A 83 -13.60 -8.07 -2.70
CA PHE A 83 -12.34 -7.54 -2.19
C PHE A 83 -11.20 -7.98 -3.10
N VAL A 84 -10.55 -7.02 -3.74
CA VAL A 84 -9.46 -7.22 -4.70
C VAL A 84 -8.09 -7.09 -4.04
N GLY A 85 -7.97 -6.25 -3.02
CA GLY A 85 -6.72 -6.01 -2.33
C GLY A 85 -6.79 -4.84 -1.35
N LEU A 86 -5.64 -4.56 -0.75
CA LEU A 86 -5.41 -3.43 0.15
C LEU A 86 -4.26 -2.60 -0.40
N ILE A 87 -4.39 -1.29 -0.33
CA ILE A 87 -3.33 -0.34 -0.66
C ILE A 87 -3.37 0.81 0.33
N GLY A 88 -2.22 1.33 0.71
CA GLY A 88 -2.20 2.41 1.68
C GLY A 88 -0.92 3.22 1.72
N LEU A 89 -1.07 4.37 2.31
CA LEU A 89 -0.02 5.31 2.67
C LEU A 89 0.13 5.28 4.19
N GLY A 90 1.25 4.79 4.68
CA GLY A 90 1.58 4.70 6.10
C GLY A 90 2.59 5.76 6.54
N ASP A 91 2.82 5.86 7.84
CA ASP A 91 3.75 6.79 8.48
C ASP A 91 5.00 6.10 9.06
N GLU A 92 5.20 4.81 8.79
CA GLU A 92 6.44 4.09 9.14
C GLU A 92 7.50 4.35 8.06
N LEU A 93 8.17 5.51 8.16
CA LEU A 93 9.09 6.01 7.14
C LEU A 93 10.51 5.48 7.34
N GLN A 94 11.17 5.17 6.22
CA GLN A 94 12.57 4.75 6.17
C GLN A 94 13.49 5.91 5.78
N SER A 95 12.98 6.86 5.01
CA SER A 95 13.67 8.10 4.66
C SER A 95 13.14 9.27 5.49
N PRO A 96 14.03 10.12 6.06
CA PRO A 96 13.61 11.31 6.81
C PRO A 96 12.98 12.39 5.91
N HIS A 97 13.03 12.22 4.59
CA HIS A 97 12.48 13.15 3.61
C HIS A 97 11.13 12.70 3.05
N SER A 98 10.67 11.50 3.43
CA SER A 98 9.39 10.97 2.96
C SER A 98 8.24 11.45 3.85
N ASP A 99 7.08 11.67 3.24
CA ASP A 99 5.84 11.99 3.93
C ASP A 99 5.00 10.74 4.16
N PHE A 100 5.07 9.77 3.23
CA PHE A 100 4.32 8.52 3.30
C PHE A 100 5.14 7.33 2.82
N ASN A 101 4.86 6.16 3.40
CA ASN A 101 5.29 4.86 2.90
C ASN A 101 4.12 4.20 2.17
N LEU A 102 4.31 3.84 0.89
CA LEU A 102 3.30 3.17 0.08
C LEU A 102 3.44 1.66 0.18
N GLY A 103 2.40 1.00 0.66
CA GLY A 103 2.27 -0.45 0.66
C GLY A 103 1.06 -0.91 -0.16
N TYR A 104 1.16 -2.06 -0.82
CA TYR A 104 0.05 -2.64 -1.57
C TYR A 104 0.10 -4.17 -1.55
N TRP A 105 -1.09 -4.76 -1.53
CA TRP A 105 -1.30 -6.19 -1.61
C TRP A 105 -2.53 -6.49 -2.47
N VAL A 106 -2.34 -7.32 -3.49
CA VAL A 106 -3.40 -7.73 -4.41
C VAL A 106 -3.69 -9.20 -4.22
N ARG A 107 -4.98 -9.53 -4.03
CA ARG A 107 -5.49 -10.89 -3.88
C ARG A 107 -5.09 -11.76 -5.07
N ARG A 108 -4.78 -13.04 -4.83
CA ARG A 108 -4.19 -13.96 -5.81
C ARG A 108 -4.88 -13.96 -7.18
N HIS A 109 -6.20 -14.05 -7.21
CA HIS A 109 -6.98 -14.15 -8.46
C HIS A 109 -6.94 -12.89 -9.33
N PHE A 110 -6.56 -11.74 -8.76
CA PHE A 110 -6.54 -10.44 -9.43
C PHE A 110 -5.14 -9.96 -9.81
N ARG A 111 -4.10 -10.76 -9.54
CA ARG A 111 -2.71 -10.40 -9.90
C ARG A 111 -2.51 -10.41 -11.42
N ARG A 112 -1.43 -9.77 -11.89
CA ARG A 112 -1.06 -9.64 -13.32
C ARG A 112 -2.08 -8.86 -14.16
N GLN A 113 -2.88 -8.00 -13.52
CA GLN A 113 -3.84 -7.11 -14.17
C GLN A 113 -3.49 -5.64 -13.94
N HIS A 114 -2.25 -5.34 -13.55
CA HIS A 114 -1.75 -4.00 -13.24
C HIS A 114 -2.57 -3.22 -12.21
N ILE A 115 -3.30 -3.93 -11.33
CA ILE A 115 -4.22 -3.30 -10.37
C ILE A 115 -3.47 -2.37 -9.42
N ALA A 116 -2.34 -2.81 -8.85
CA ALA A 116 -1.56 -1.97 -7.94
C ALA A 116 -1.13 -0.66 -8.62
N SER A 117 -0.55 -0.71 -9.83
CA SER A 117 -0.12 0.48 -10.57
C SER A 117 -1.28 1.43 -10.88
N ARG A 118 -2.44 0.90 -11.30
CA ARG A 118 -3.65 1.69 -11.58
C ARG A 118 -4.17 2.39 -10.31
N CYS A 119 -4.16 1.70 -9.17
CA CYS A 119 -4.54 2.29 -7.89
C CYS A 119 -3.54 3.35 -7.43
N VAL A 120 -2.25 3.10 -7.60
CA VAL A 120 -1.20 4.09 -7.28
C VAL A 120 -1.37 5.35 -8.11
N ASP A 121 -1.68 5.23 -9.42
CA ASP A 121 -1.95 6.40 -10.26
C ASP A 121 -3.07 7.27 -9.69
N ALA A 122 -4.17 6.66 -9.23
CA ALA A 122 -5.27 7.40 -8.63
C ALA A 122 -4.89 8.06 -7.29
N ILE A 123 -4.07 7.37 -6.46
CA ILE A 123 -3.57 7.91 -5.20
C ILE A 123 -2.60 9.09 -5.46
N PHE A 124 -1.68 8.93 -6.40
CA PHE A 124 -0.69 9.96 -6.69
C PHE A 124 -1.31 11.19 -7.34
N SER A 125 -2.31 11.01 -8.23
CA SER A 125 -3.12 12.13 -8.73
C SER A 125 -3.81 12.88 -7.58
N TRP A 126 -4.42 12.16 -6.65
CA TRP A 126 -5.04 12.77 -5.47
C TRP A 126 -4.03 13.48 -4.55
N LEU A 127 -2.81 12.95 -4.39
CA LEU A 127 -1.74 13.61 -3.63
C LEU A 127 -1.23 14.87 -4.34
N SER A 128 -1.17 14.86 -5.68
CA SER A 128 -0.74 16.03 -6.47
C SER A 128 -1.71 17.22 -6.41
N GLU A 129 -2.94 17.00 -5.89
CA GLU A 129 -3.88 18.09 -5.57
C GLU A 129 -3.50 18.87 -4.29
N ARG A 130 -2.44 18.48 -3.59
CA ARG A 130 -1.92 19.21 -2.43
C ARG A 130 -1.15 20.44 -2.90
N ASP A 131 -1.11 21.47 -2.05
CA ASP A 131 -0.39 22.72 -2.33
C ASP A 131 1.14 22.59 -2.22
N GLU A 132 1.61 21.52 -1.56
CA GLU A 132 3.03 21.25 -1.31
C GLU A 132 3.45 19.93 -1.95
N THR A 133 4.74 19.83 -2.30
CA THR A 133 5.34 18.58 -2.77
C THR A 133 5.17 17.51 -1.69
N THR A 134 4.71 16.32 -2.11
CA THR A 134 4.58 15.15 -1.24
C THR A 134 5.55 14.07 -1.72
N THR A 135 6.46 13.64 -0.85
CA THR A 135 7.40 12.57 -1.16
C THR A 135 6.86 11.23 -0.64
N VAL A 136 6.72 10.27 -1.55
CA VAL A 136 6.25 8.91 -1.23
C VAL A 136 7.39 7.93 -1.42
N GLU A 137 7.63 7.11 -0.40
CA GLU A 137 8.60 6.01 -0.47
C GLU A 137 7.91 4.67 -0.69
N ILE A 138 8.60 3.76 -1.38
CA ILE A 138 8.17 2.37 -1.59
C ILE A 138 9.34 1.46 -1.24
N ALA A 139 9.20 0.68 -0.18
CA ALA A 139 10.20 -0.29 0.24
C ALA A 139 9.83 -1.69 -0.28
N VAL A 140 10.73 -2.33 -1.02
CA VAL A 140 10.48 -3.64 -1.62
C VAL A 140 11.60 -4.62 -1.31
N HIS A 141 11.24 -5.78 -0.77
CA HIS A 141 12.18 -6.87 -0.51
C HIS A 141 12.86 -7.34 -1.81
N PRO A 142 14.18 -7.59 -1.85
CA PRO A 142 14.92 -7.95 -3.07
C PRO A 142 14.39 -9.19 -3.81
N HIS A 143 13.80 -10.13 -3.07
CA HIS A 143 13.22 -11.35 -3.64
C HIS A 143 11.76 -11.20 -4.07
N ASN A 144 11.12 -10.05 -3.79
CA ASN A 144 9.78 -9.75 -4.29
C ASN A 144 9.85 -9.19 -5.71
N THR A 145 10.09 -10.07 -6.69
CA THR A 145 10.25 -9.67 -8.11
C THR A 145 9.02 -8.95 -8.66
N ALA A 146 7.82 -9.35 -8.26
CA ALA A 146 6.58 -8.70 -8.67
C ALA A 146 6.46 -7.29 -8.08
N GLY A 147 6.82 -7.12 -6.80
CA GLY A 147 6.87 -5.83 -6.13
C GLY A 147 7.90 -4.89 -6.76
N LEU A 148 9.09 -5.39 -7.08
CA LEU A 148 10.14 -4.62 -7.75
C LEU A 148 9.70 -4.16 -9.16
N ALA A 149 9.08 -5.03 -9.95
CA ALA A 149 8.57 -4.66 -11.26
C ALA A 149 7.49 -3.57 -11.16
N THR A 150 6.60 -3.67 -10.17
CA THR A 150 5.56 -2.66 -9.92
C THR A 150 6.19 -1.33 -9.49
N ALA A 151 7.12 -1.33 -8.53
CA ALA A 151 7.79 -0.13 -8.07
C ALA A 151 8.60 0.55 -9.19
N SER A 152 9.29 -0.23 -10.04
CA SER A 152 9.99 0.31 -11.21
C SER A 152 9.03 0.99 -12.20
N ALA A 153 7.90 0.35 -12.51
CA ALA A 153 6.88 0.93 -13.39
C ALA A 153 6.27 2.23 -12.82
N ILE A 154 6.08 2.29 -11.49
CA ILE A 154 5.64 3.51 -10.80
C ILE A 154 6.70 4.61 -10.94
N CYS A 155 7.98 4.31 -10.68
CA CYS A 155 9.06 5.27 -10.83
C CYS A 155 9.18 5.79 -12.27
N GLU A 156 9.11 4.92 -13.28
CA GLU A 156 9.13 5.32 -14.69
C GLU A 156 7.99 6.29 -15.03
N ARG A 157 6.79 6.02 -14.51
CA ARG A 157 5.61 6.82 -14.80
C ARG A 157 5.57 8.16 -14.07
N TRP A 158 6.04 8.18 -12.83
CA TRP A 158 5.97 9.34 -11.93
C TRP A 158 7.32 10.03 -11.70
N ASN A 159 8.30 9.72 -12.54
CA ASN A 159 9.65 10.28 -12.47
C ASN A 159 10.31 10.09 -11.09
N GLY A 160 10.08 8.91 -10.50
CA GLY A 160 10.72 8.50 -9.26
C GLY A 160 12.08 7.84 -9.49
N GLU A 161 12.77 7.55 -8.41
CA GLU A 161 14.08 6.90 -8.45
C GLU A 161 14.16 5.75 -7.44
N ARG A 162 14.97 4.74 -7.77
CA ARG A 162 15.37 3.72 -6.81
C ARG A 162 16.75 4.09 -6.24
N LEU A 163 16.89 4.08 -4.93
CA LEU A 163 18.17 4.28 -4.29
C LEU A 163 19.11 3.10 -4.56
N ASP A 164 20.40 3.40 -4.74
CA ASP A 164 21.42 2.37 -5.04
C ASP A 164 21.68 1.46 -3.84
N GLU A 165 21.55 1.98 -2.61
CA GLU A 165 21.82 1.26 -1.38
C GLU A 165 20.57 0.56 -0.85
N PHE A 166 20.77 -0.60 -0.22
CA PHE A 166 19.74 -1.27 0.55
C PHE A 166 19.52 -0.55 1.88
N ILE A 167 18.26 -0.50 2.29
CA ILE A 167 17.89 -0.13 3.66
C ILE A 167 17.57 -1.39 4.47
N GLY A 168 17.88 -1.38 5.76
CA GLY A 168 17.47 -2.44 6.69
C GLY A 168 16.17 -2.05 7.39
N ILE A 169 15.13 -2.86 7.25
CA ILE A 169 13.86 -2.67 7.97
C ILE A 169 13.75 -3.74 9.06
N GLU A 170 13.44 -3.33 10.28
CA GLU A 170 13.26 -4.22 11.41
C GLU A 170 11.87 -4.85 11.42
N PHE A 171 11.82 -6.19 11.33
CA PHE A 171 10.60 -6.98 11.51
C PHE A 171 10.87 -8.12 12.49
N ASN A 172 10.09 -8.20 13.57
CA ASN A 172 10.16 -9.30 14.53
C ASN A 172 11.61 -9.64 14.95
N GLU A 173 12.35 -8.63 15.39
CA GLU A 173 13.77 -8.73 15.83
C GLU A 173 14.77 -9.14 14.72
N ARG A 174 14.41 -8.96 13.47
CA ARG A 174 15.29 -9.21 12.31
C ARG A 174 15.37 -7.99 11.42
N THR A 175 16.58 -7.62 11.04
CA THR A 175 16.83 -6.62 10.01
C THR A 175 16.72 -7.27 8.64
N VAL A 176 15.80 -6.81 7.82
CA VAL A 176 15.55 -7.35 6.47
C VAL A 176 15.90 -6.30 5.43
N PRO A 177 16.78 -6.62 4.43
CA PRO A 177 17.16 -5.66 3.40
C PRO A 177 15.99 -5.36 2.46
N HIS A 178 15.86 -4.09 2.07
CA HIS A 178 14.88 -3.63 1.09
C HIS A 178 15.51 -2.65 0.12
N HIS A 179 15.03 -2.64 -1.13
CA HIS A 179 15.23 -1.52 -2.04
C HIS A 179 14.24 -0.43 -1.70
N LEU A 180 14.74 0.80 -1.61
CA LEU A 180 13.90 1.98 -1.41
C LEU A 180 13.74 2.73 -2.74
N HIS A 181 12.50 3.07 -3.07
CA HIS A 181 12.14 3.91 -4.20
C HIS A 181 11.51 5.18 -3.67
N LEU A 182 11.81 6.31 -4.27
CA LEU A 182 11.27 7.62 -3.89
C LEU A 182 10.55 8.26 -5.07
N VAL A 183 9.40 8.85 -4.81
CA VAL A 183 8.63 9.60 -5.81
C VAL A 183 8.19 10.93 -5.23
N ASP A 184 8.62 12.02 -5.85
CA ASP A 184 8.24 13.38 -5.48
C ASP A 184 7.03 13.82 -6.32
N LEU A 185 5.89 13.94 -5.67
CA LEU A 185 4.65 14.40 -6.27
C LEU A 185 4.55 15.91 -6.09
N ARG A 186 4.63 16.64 -7.20
CA ARG A 186 4.55 18.09 -7.22
C ARG A 186 3.11 18.53 -7.47
N PRO A 187 2.70 19.68 -6.89
CA PRO A 187 1.41 20.27 -7.20
C PRO A 187 1.23 20.44 -8.71
N GLU A 188 0.03 20.16 -9.20
CA GLU A 188 -0.34 20.53 -10.56
C GLU A 188 -0.33 22.07 -10.69
N ALA A 189 0.34 22.59 -11.74
CA ALA A 189 0.52 24.01 -11.99
C ALA A 189 -0.77 24.66 -12.51
#